data_8b940288b1c0587f024c8cd002cf65ac
#
_entry.id   8b940288b1c0587f024c8cd002cf65ac
#
_cell.length_a   1.000
_cell.length_b   1.000
_cell.length_c   1.000
_cell.angle_alpha   90.00
_cell.angle_beta   90.00
_cell.angle_gamma   90.00
#
_symmetry.space_group_name_H-M   'P 1'
#
loop_
_entity.id
_entity.type
_entity.pdbx_description
1 polymer ?
#
loop_
_entity_poly.entity_id
_entity_poly.type
_entity_poly.pdbx_seq_one_letter_code
_entity_poly.pdbx_strand_id
1 'polypeptide(L)'
;MTYPCPRPPQFALKVKKGTSGLGLFAEEAIPKGRFIIEYYGKILTDEEAQDVGGRYLFELGNGKTIEGSLRENKARYANHSCKPNSEVRIQGSRVFLFSLKNIKAGEEIVYDYGKEYHDHFIKPYGCRCKGCEKKKTTR
;
A
#
# COMPACT_ATOMS: atom_id res chain seq x y z
N MET A 1 20.61 10.46 7.50
CA MET A 1 19.33 9.95 6.98
C MET A 1 18.72 8.98 7.98
N THR A 2 17.41 9.09 8.17
CA THR A 2 16.67 8.28 9.14
C THR A 2 16.01 7.07 8.51
N TYR A 3 16.21 6.84 7.21
CA TYR A 3 15.66 5.70 6.49
C TYR A 3 16.61 5.27 5.38
N PRO A 4 16.57 3.97 4.99
CA PRO A 4 17.43 3.48 3.92
C PRO A 4 16.99 4.02 2.55
N CYS A 5 17.92 4.08 1.62
CA CYS A 5 17.61 4.46 0.25
C CYS A 5 16.66 3.40 -0.35
N PRO A 6 15.50 3.80 -0.90
CA PRO A 6 14.55 2.82 -1.41
C PRO A 6 15.02 2.16 -2.69
N ARG A 7 14.58 0.92 -2.89
CA ARG A 7 14.82 0.20 -4.14
C ARG A 7 13.96 0.83 -5.24
N PRO A 8 14.55 1.27 -6.35
CA PRO A 8 13.76 1.90 -7.42
C PRO A 8 12.82 0.89 -8.09
N PRO A 9 11.62 1.33 -8.49
CA PRO A 9 10.71 0.44 -9.21
C PRO A 9 11.25 0.08 -10.59
N GLN A 10 10.96 -1.15 -11.04
CA GLN A 10 11.42 -1.65 -12.34
C GLN A 10 10.37 -1.44 -13.45
N PHE A 11 9.15 -1.09 -13.07
CA PHE A 11 8.03 -0.90 -13.99
C PHE A 11 7.55 0.53 -13.95
N ALA A 12 6.98 1.00 -15.06
CA ALA A 12 6.40 2.35 -15.12
C ALA A 12 5.11 2.39 -14.29
N LEU A 13 5.05 3.33 -13.36
CA LEU A 13 3.93 3.50 -12.43
C LEU A 13 3.47 4.94 -12.46
N LYS A 14 2.18 5.15 -12.16
CA LYS A 14 1.60 6.49 -12.13
C LYS A 14 0.64 6.64 -10.95
N VAL A 15 0.68 7.80 -10.30
CA VAL A 15 -0.32 8.17 -9.30
C VAL A 15 -1.40 8.98 -10.01
N LYS A 16 -2.65 8.54 -9.90
CA LYS A 16 -3.78 9.25 -10.49
C LYS A 16 -5.05 8.95 -9.71
N LYS A 17 -6.11 9.69 -10.01
CA LYS A 17 -7.40 9.51 -9.35
C LYS A 17 -7.99 8.14 -9.72
N GLY A 18 -8.34 7.37 -8.69
CA GLY A 18 -8.99 6.07 -8.84
C GLY A 18 -10.31 6.02 -8.11
N THR A 19 -10.78 4.82 -7.80
CA THR A 19 -12.08 4.58 -7.17
C THR A 19 -12.17 5.16 -5.76
N SER A 20 -11.06 5.13 -5.03
CA SER A 20 -11.00 5.54 -3.61
C SER A 20 -10.14 6.79 -3.41
N GLY A 21 -10.15 7.72 -4.35
CA GLY A 21 -9.27 8.88 -4.35
C GLY A 21 -8.02 8.61 -5.16
N LEU A 22 -6.89 9.19 -4.79
CA LEU A 22 -5.64 8.93 -5.49
C LEU A 22 -5.23 7.47 -5.31
N GLY A 23 -4.72 6.87 -6.37
CA GLY A 23 -4.24 5.49 -6.37
C GLY A 23 -2.96 5.35 -7.15
N LEU A 24 -2.32 4.19 -7.01
CA LEU A 24 -1.11 3.82 -7.74
C LEU A 24 -1.51 2.89 -8.88
N PHE A 25 -1.10 3.23 -10.11
CA PHE A 25 -1.50 2.48 -11.31
C PHE A 25 -0.29 1.99 -12.08
N ALA A 26 -0.42 0.80 -12.66
CA ALA A 26 0.58 0.27 -13.58
C ALA A 26 0.43 0.96 -14.93
N GLU A 27 1.52 1.46 -15.50
CA GLU A 27 1.51 2.03 -16.86
C GLU A 27 1.97 1.01 -17.91
N GLU A 28 2.47 -0.13 -17.46
CA GLU A 28 2.83 -1.25 -18.32
C GLU A 28 2.46 -2.55 -17.62
N ALA A 29 2.42 -3.65 -18.35
CA ALA A 29 2.08 -4.95 -17.79
C ALA A 29 3.15 -5.39 -16.79
N ILE A 30 2.72 -5.90 -15.64
CA ILE A 30 3.60 -6.42 -14.59
C ILE A 30 3.30 -7.90 -14.43
N PRO A 31 4.24 -8.80 -14.76
CA PRO A 31 4.03 -10.23 -14.56
C PRO A 31 3.90 -10.61 -13.09
N LYS A 32 3.23 -11.72 -12.82
CA LYS A 32 3.09 -12.27 -11.48
C LYS A 32 4.45 -12.51 -10.81
N GLY A 33 4.53 -12.23 -9.52
CA GLY A 33 5.71 -12.52 -8.72
C GLY A 33 6.84 -11.52 -8.85
N ARG A 34 6.58 -10.34 -9.39
CA ARG A 34 7.62 -9.33 -9.61
C ARG A 34 7.56 -8.23 -8.56
N PHE A 35 8.72 -7.70 -8.23
CA PHE A 35 8.82 -6.52 -7.38
C PHE A 35 8.18 -5.31 -8.08
N ILE A 36 7.31 -4.59 -7.35
CA ILE A 36 6.64 -3.41 -7.88
C ILE A 36 7.30 -2.13 -7.37
N ILE A 37 7.27 -1.93 -6.05
CA ILE A 37 7.73 -0.70 -5.43
C ILE A 37 8.00 -0.93 -3.95
N GLU A 38 8.88 -0.13 -3.36
CA GLU A 38 9.14 -0.16 -1.92
C GLU A 38 8.34 0.96 -1.22
N TYR A 39 7.66 0.60 -0.13
CA TYR A 39 7.06 1.56 0.78
C TYR A 39 8.12 2.00 1.78
N TYR A 40 8.47 3.27 1.79
CA TYR A 40 9.57 3.75 2.61
C TYR A 40 9.27 5.08 3.28
N GLY A 41 10.05 5.41 4.31
CA GLY A 41 9.94 6.64 5.03
C GLY A 41 10.74 6.57 6.32
N LYS A 42 10.55 7.56 7.18
CA LYS A 42 11.22 7.63 8.46
C LYS A 42 10.77 6.45 9.34
N ILE A 43 11.74 5.80 9.98
CA ILE A 43 11.45 4.68 10.88
C ILE A 43 11.29 5.20 12.29
N LEU A 44 10.12 4.94 12.87
CA LEU A 44 9.76 5.38 14.21
C LEU A 44 9.57 4.16 15.12
N THR A 45 9.74 4.37 16.43
CA THR A 45 9.23 3.37 17.39
C THR A 45 7.71 3.46 17.40
N ASP A 46 7.04 2.41 17.90
CA ASP A 46 5.58 2.43 17.98
C ASP A 46 5.09 3.58 18.88
N GLU A 47 5.83 3.94 19.93
CA GLU A 47 5.50 5.09 20.76
C GLU A 47 5.57 6.41 19.98
N GLU A 48 6.65 6.60 19.23
CA GLU A 48 6.79 7.79 18.38
C GLU A 48 5.68 7.87 17.35
N ALA A 49 5.29 6.73 16.78
CA ALA A 49 4.23 6.67 15.78
C ALA A 49 2.87 7.07 16.37
N GLN A 50 2.60 6.69 17.62
CA GLN A 50 1.38 7.10 18.31
C GLN A 50 1.32 8.61 18.51
N ASP A 51 2.46 9.22 18.85
CA ASP A 51 2.52 10.67 19.04
C ASP A 51 2.34 11.45 17.74
N VAL A 52 2.89 10.93 16.64
CA VAL A 52 2.80 11.59 15.33
C VAL A 52 1.40 11.45 14.74
N GLY A 53 0.80 10.26 14.83
CA GLY A 53 -0.47 9.94 14.17
C GLY A 53 -0.35 10.00 12.66
N GLY A 54 -1.47 9.94 11.97
CA GLY A 54 -1.51 10.12 10.52
C GLY A 54 -1.90 8.84 9.78
N ARG A 55 -2.16 8.99 8.46
CA ARG A 55 -2.70 7.90 7.63
C ARG A 55 -1.66 7.07 6.89
N TYR A 56 -0.38 7.47 6.93
CA TYR A 56 0.67 6.77 6.20
C TYR A 56 1.65 6.09 7.15
N LEU A 57 1.11 5.49 8.21
CA LEU A 57 1.91 4.73 9.17
C LEU A 57 1.80 3.24 8.84
N PHE A 58 2.93 2.60 8.62
CA PHE A 58 2.99 1.18 8.32
C PHE A 58 3.69 0.44 9.46
N GLU A 59 2.92 -0.33 10.23
CA GLU A 59 3.47 -1.10 11.36
C GLU A 59 4.21 -2.33 10.84
N LEU A 60 5.44 -2.50 11.33
CA LEU A 60 6.32 -3.60 10.91
C LEU A 60 6.19 -4.86 11.76
N GLY A 61 5.55 -4.77 12.93
CA GLY A 61 5.39 -5.90 13.83
C GLY A 61 6.61 -6.19 14.70
N ASN A 62 7.66 -5.38 14.60
CA ASN A 62 8.89 -5.55 15.37
C ASN A 62 9.12 -4.37 16.34
N GLY A 63 8.06 -3.68 16.73
CA GLY A 63 8.14 -2.49 17.57
C GLY A 63 8.45 -1.22 16.82
N LYS A 64 8.48 -1.28 15.49
CA LYS A 64 8.78 -0.13 14.63
C LYS A 64 7.70 0.10 13.60
N THR A 65 7.59 1.36 13.16
CA THR A 65 6.60 1.81 12.18
C THR A 65 7.29 2.70 11.15
N ILE A 66 6.93 2.56 9.89
CA ILE A 66 7.39 3.48 8.84
C ILE A 66 6.40 4.62 8.71
N GLU A 67 6.88 5.85 8.82
CA GLU A 67 6.10 7.06 8.53
C GLU A 67 6.32 7.37 7.06
N GLY A 68 5.32 7.06 6.23
CA GLY A 68 5.44 7.05 4.76
C GLY A 68 4.86 8.24 4.04
N SER A 69 4.70 9.40 4.71
CA SER A 69 4.08 10.58 4.09
C SER A 69 4.97 11.33 3.11
N LEU A 70 6.22 10.90 2.90
CA LEU A 70 7.11 11.52 1.93
C LEU A 70 6.47 11.52 0.54
N ARG A 71 6.56 12.67 -0.15
CA ARG A 71 5.99 12.81 -1.50
C ARG A 71 6.59 11.78 -2.47
N GLU A 72 7.87 11.47 -2.33
CA GLU A 72 8.59 10.54 -3.18
C GLU A 72 8.17 9.08 -2.95
N ASN A 73 7.55 8.79 -1.80
CA ASN A 73 7.05 7.46 -1.49
C ASN A 73 5.73 7.21 -2.20
N LYS A 74 5.79 6.88 -3.49
CA LYS A 74 4.58 6.64 -4.29
C LYS A 74 3.79 5.43 -3.82
N ALA A 75 4.44 4.49 -3.13
CA ALA A 75 3.77 3.32 -2.58
C ALA A 75 2.66 3.69 -1.58
N ARG A 76 2.74 4.87 -0.96
CA ARG A 76 1.70 5.34 -0.03
C ARG A 76 0.33 5.51 -0.71
N TYR A 77 0.30 5.62 -2.02
CA TYR A 77 -0.95 5.76 -2.77
C TYR A 77 -1.57 4.43 -3.16
N ALA A 78 -0.89 3.31 -2.93
CA ALA A 78 -1.48 2.00 -3.18
C ALA A 78 -2.62 1.79 -2.19
N ASN A 79 -3.85 1.63 -2.70
CA ASN A 79 -5.05 1.54 -1.89
C ASN A 79 -5.30 0.13 -1.38
N HIS A 80 -6.16 0.02 -0.37
CA HIS A 80 -6.60 -1.27 0.14
C HIS A 80 -7.59 -1.93 -0.82
N SER A 81 -7.48 -3.25 -0.95
CA SER A 81 -8.53 -4.06 -1.55
C SER A 81 -8.65 -5.39 -0.82
N CYS A 82 -9.89 -5.83 -0.65
CA CYS A 82 -10.17 -7.17 -0.12
C CYS A 82 -9.93 -8.24 -1.18
N LYS A 83 -9.72 -7.85 -2.44
CA LYS A 83 -9.30 -8.72 -3.54
C LYS A 83 -8.05 -8.13 -4.19
N PRO A 84 -6.89 -8.27 -3.53
CA PRO A 84 -5.67 -7.59 -3.96
C PRO A 84 -5.04 -8.24 -5.20
N ASN A 85 -4.26 -7.44 -5.94
CA ASN A 85 -3.41 -7.95 -7.02
C ASN A 85 -1.93 -7.88 -6.64
N SER A 86 -1.63 -7.42 -5.43
CA SER A 86 -0.27 -7.35 -4.92
C SER A 86 -0.22 -7.71 -3.45
N GLU A 87 0.97 -8.00 -2.95
CA GLU A 87 1.19 -8.33 -1.54
C GLU A 87 2.39 -7.59 -1.00
N VAL A 88 2.39 -7.41 0.32
CA VAL A 88 3.51 -6.81 1.03
C VAL A 88 4.44 -7.91 1.52
N ARG A 89 5.74 -7.71 1.33
CA ARG A 89 6.79 -8.56 1.92
C ARG A 89 7.68 -7.68 2.77
N ILE A 90 7.83 -8.05 4.04
CA ILE A 90 8.63 -7.29 5.00
C ILE A 90 9.97 -8.00 5.18
N GLN A 91 11.06 -7.25 5.03
CA GLN A 91 12.42 -7.74 5.21
C GLN A 91 13.14 -6.79 6.17
N GLY A 92 13.30 -7.18 7.43
CA GLY A 92 13.83 -6.30 8.46
C GLY A 92 12.90 -5.10 8.66
N SER A 93 13.40 -3.91 8.43
CA SER A 93 12.59 -2.68 8.51
C SER A 93 12.25 -2.12 7.13
N ARG A 94 12.18 -2.99 6.12
CA ARG A 94 11.87 -2.60 4.74
C ARG A 94 10.61 -3.32 4.26
N VAL A 95 9.79 -2.61 3.50
CA VAL A 95 8.50 -3.09 3.02
C VAL A 95 8.46 -3.02 1.50
N PHE A 96 8.23 -4.17 0.85
CA PHE A 96 8.23 -4.30 -0.60
C PHE A 96 6.88 -4.80 -1.09
N LEU A 97 6.36 -4.19 -2.15
CA LEU A 97 5.17 -4.68 -2.84
C LEU A 97 5.58 -5.59 -3.99
N PHE A 98 4.96 -6.78 -4.05
CA PHE A 98 5.14 -7.75 -5.13
C PHE A 98 3.80 -8.09 -5.76
N SER A 99 3.78 -8.37 -7.06
CA SER A 99 2.55 -8.76 -7.74
C SER A 99 2.13 -10.18 -7.38
N LEU A 100 0.84 -10.37 -7.04
CA LEU A 100 0.25 -11.67 -6.76
C LEU A 100 -0.22 -12.38 -8.02
N LYS A 101 -0.45 -11.61 -9.07
CA LYS A 101 -0.93 -12.10 -10.36
C LYS A 101 -0.47 -11.14 -11.44
N ASN A 102 -0.70 -11.48 -12.69
CA ASN A 102 -0.39 -10.59 -13.80
C ASN A 102 -1.24 -9.32 -13.68
N ILE A 103 -0.60 -8.16 -13.73
CA ILE A 103 -1.26 -6.86 -13.68
C ILE A 103 -1.16 -6.24 -15.06
N LYS A 104 -2.30 -5.81 -15.60
CA LYS A 104 -2.34 -5.20 -16.93
C LYS A 104 -2.00 -3.72 -16.86
N ALA A 105 -1.48 -3.17 -17.96
CA ALA A 105 -1.31 -1.73 -18.08
C ALA A 105 -2.65 -1.04 -17.83
N GLY A 106 -2.63 -0.01 -16.99
CA GLY A 106 -3.83 0.73 -16.61
C GLY A 106 -4.56 0.20 -15.38
N GLU A 107 -4.19 -0.97 -14.86
CA GLU A 107 -4.81 -1.48 -13.64
C GLU A 107 -4.26 -0.77 -12.40
N GLU A 108 -5.14 -0.57 -11.42
CA GLU A 108 -4.74 -0.05 -10.12
C GLU A 108 -4.02 -1.12 -9.32
N ILE A 109 -2.91 -0.75 -8.68
CA ILE A 109 -2.15 -1.63 -7.80
C ILE A 109 -2.72 -1.50 -6.40
N VAL A 110 -3.23 -2.62 -5.86
CA VAL A 110 -3.91 -2.65 -4.57
C VAL A 110 -3.42 -3.84 -3.77
N TYR A 111 -3.40 -3.69 -2.45
CA TYR A 111 -3.04 -4.78 -1.55
C TYR A 111 -3.93 -4.77 -0.32
N ASP A 112 -3.95 -5.89 0.40
CA ASP A 112 -4.74 -5.99 1.62
C ASP A 112 -3.94 -5.35 2.76
N TYR A 113 -4.49 -4.29 3.37
CA TYR A 113 -3.85 -3.57 4.47
C TYR A 113 -3.78 -4.39 5.77
N GLY A 114 -4.51 -5.51 5.81
CA GLY A 114 -4.60 -6.32 7.01
C GLY A 114 -5.87 -6.02 7.80
N LYS A 115 -6.29 -7.02 8.57
CA LYS A 115 -7.58 -6.97 9.27
C LYS A 115 -7.65 -5.84 10.29
N GLU A 116 -6.59 -5.63 11.07
CA GLU A 116 -6.61 -4.59 12.10
C GLU A 116 -6.79 -3.20 11.50
N TYR A 117 -6.04 -2.90 10.46
CA TYR A 117 -6.16 -1.61 9.78
C TYR A 117 -7.55 -1.45 9.18
N HIS A 118 -8.06 -2.49 8.52
CA HIS A 118 -9.38 -2.47 7.91
C HIS A 118 -10.48 -2.22 8.96
N ASP A 119 -10.43 -2.91 10.09
CA ASP A 119 -11.45 -2.79 11.12
C ASP A 119 -11.44 -1.42 11.79
N HIS A 120 -10.27 -0.82 11.98
CA HIS A 120 -10.15 0.47 12.67
C HIS A 120 -10.33 1.69 11.77
N PHE A 121 -9.84 1.63 10.54
CA PHE A 121 -9.76 2.81 9.67
C PHE A 121 -10.66 2.77 8.45
N ILE A 122 -11.05 1.60 8.00
CA ILE A 122 -11.85 1.45 6.79
C ILE A 122 -13.30 1.05 7.11
N LYS A 123 -13.49 0.00 7.89
CA LYS A 123 -14.80 -0.55 8.19
C LYS A 123 -15.78 0.46 8.78
N PRO A 124 -15.38 1.35 9.73
CA PRO A 124 -16.29 2.35 10.27
C PRO A 124 -16.86 3.31 9.24
N TYR A 125 -16.15 3.52 8.14
CA TYR A 125 -16.54 4.44 7.06
C TYR A 125 -17.02 3.72 5.80
N GLY A 126 -17.00 2.39 5.82
CA GLY A 126 -17.34 1.57 4.67
C GLY A 126 -16.16 1.40 3.73
N CYS A 127 -15.84 0.14 3.42
CA CYS A 127 -14.76 -0.15 2.48
C CYS A 127 -15.21 0.15 1.05
N ARG A 128 -14.39 0.93 0.31
CA ARG A 128 -14.68 1.35 -1.06
C ARG A 128 -13.91 0.56 -2.12
N CYS A 129 -13.29 -0.56 -1.73
CA CYS A 129 -12.60 -1.36 -2.72
C CYS A 129 -13.60 -2.06 -3.66
N LYS A 130 -13.14 -2.41 -4.86
CA LYS A 130 -13.99 -3.05 -5.86
C LYS A 130 -14.62 -4.35 -5.36
N GLY A 131 -13.90 -5.11 -4.54
CA GLY A 131 -14.42 -6.36 -3.99
C GLY A 131 -15.61 -6.14 -3.05
N CYS A 132 -15.53 -5.13 -2.18
CA CYS A 132 -16.61 -4.80 -1.26
C CYS A 132 -17.79 -4.13 -1.95
N GLU A 133 -17.53 -3.29 -2.93
CA GLU A 133 -18.60 -2.65 -3.71
C GLU A 133 -19.43 -3.69 -4.46
N LYS A 134 -18.80 -4.70 -5.03
CA LYS A 134 -19.51 -5.81 -5.68
C LYS A 134 -20.40 -6.56 -4.70
N LYS A 135 -19.95 -6.75 -3.46
CA LYS A 135 -20.77 -7.38 -2.43
C LYS A 135 -22.00 -6.55 -2.06
N LYS A 136 -21.85 -5.23 -2.04
CA LYS A 136 -22.97 -4.32 -1.76
C LYS A 136 -24.00 -4.32 -2.87
N THR A 137 -23.58 -4.44 -4.12
CA THR A 137 -24.49 -4.42 -5.27
C THR A 137 -25.22 -5.73 -5.48
N THR A 138 -24.79 -6.81 -4.84
CA THR A 138 -25.46 -8.13 -4.97
C THR A 138 -26.51 -8.37 -3.88
N ARG A 139 -26.80 -7.38 -3.07
CA ARG A 139 -27.86 -7.48 -2.05
C ARG A 139 -29.22 -7.04 -2.59
#